data_940671587febe210d77163e2ce3c8a2c
#
_entry.id   940671587febe210d77163e2ce3c8a2c
#
_cell.length_a   1.000
_cell.length_b   1.000
_cell.length_c   1.000
_cell.angle_alpha   90.00
_cell.angle_beta   90.00
_cell.angle_gamma   90.00
#
_symmetry.space_group_name_H-M   'P 1'
#
loop_
_entity.id
_entity.type
_entity.pdbx_description
1 polymer ?
#
loop_
_entity_poly.entity_id
_entity_poly.type
_entity_poly.pdbx_seq_one_letter_code
_entity_poly.pdbx_strand_id
1 'polypeptide(L)'
;MAWSYRKRIKIIPGIHLNFSRSGISTSIGVRGANVTIGKSGTYLNQSIPGLGIYKRQKISGENRDSKVNQPTNYVPVETIEEEDNIFSADIQEITSQNMQGIKEAILLSHEQRTELNNDLKKVKTTLSGSKLKLTVSYILLYGLIKKNISEEYKTDIEAQKDAVEQIQEQIENCYVGLDIDFDDEIKKKYERVVSSFNQLITSNKIWDITSAHSQDTKATRSSASTLVTKRDVRFDLKAIPEIKTIFEALRFKNANGADIYIYPNFLVLYSSETKFAIIGFDELKFYQSFSRFVETGTVPRDTKVIDRTWFKVNKNGSPDKRFKDNYQIPVVKYGVIGLSTETGLNEVFQFSNYEYTEEFGIAFNDYQVIITKLKQL
;
A
#
# COMPACT_ATOMS: atom_id res chain seq x y z
N MET A 1 -15.90 33.76 -6.84
CA MET A 1 -14.54 33.45 -7.34
C MET A 1 -14.28 31.97 -7.08
N ALA A 2 -14.11 31.18 -8.13
CA ALA A 2 -13.89 29.74 -7.98
C ALA A 2 -12.39 29.49 -7.72
N TRP A 3 -12.07 28.98 -6.55
CA TRP A 3 -10.73 28.55 -6.20
C TRP A 3 -10.39 27.28 -6.98
N SER A 4 -9.38 27.30 -7.84
CA SER A 4 -8.87 26.10 -8.52
C SER A 4 -7.62 25.61 -7.82
N TYR A 5 -7.68 24.45 -7.20
CA TYR A 5 -6.54 23.77 -6.60
C TYR A 5 -5.84 22.93 -7.67
N ARG A 6 -4.54 23.14 -7.87
CA ARG A 6 -3.68 22.30 -8.71
C ARG A 6 -2.40 22.00 -7.96
N LYS A 7 -2.11 20.75 -7.76
CA LYS A 7 -0.80 20.33 -7.26
C LYS A 7 -0.11 19.42 -8.25
N ARG A 8 1.19 19.65 -8.38
CA ARG A 8 2.08 18.91 -9.28
C ARG A 8 3.15 18.22 -8.46
N ILE A 9 3.21 16.89 -8.55
CA ILE A 9 4.24 16.09 -7.89
C ILE A 9 5.27 15.70 -8.94
N LYS A 10 6.54 15.96 -8.66
CA LYS A 10 7.65 15.52 -9.50
C LYS A 10 8.05 14.11 -9.03
N ILE A 11 7.90 13.11 -9.90
CA ILE A 11 8.17 11.72 -9.59
C ILE A 11 9.62 11.38 -9.93
N ILE A 12 10.06 11.73 -11.12
CA ILE A 12 11.43 11.57 -11.62
C ILE A 12 11.68 12.78 -12.52
N PRO A 13 12.93 13.16 -12.88
CA PRO A 13 13.15 14.16 -13.89
C PRO A 13 12.32 13.86 -15.15
N GLY A 14 11.28 14.68 -15.41
CA GLY A 14 10.39 14.54 -16.57
C GLY A 14 9.03 13.89 -16.29
N ILE A 15 8.78 13.25 -15.12
CA ILE A 15 7.48 12.67 -14.78
C ILE A 15 6.85 13.42 -13.60
N HIS A 16 5.60 13.84 -13.77
CA HIS A 16 4.84 14.58 -12.78
C HIS A 16 3.44 13.99 -12.60
N LEU A 17 3.02 13.79 -11.37
CA LEU A 17 1.62 13.58 -11.03
C LEU A 17 0.96 14.93 -10.77
N ASN A 18 -0.17 15.14 -11.40
CA ASN A 18 -0.96 16.36 -11.21
C ASN A 18 -2.26 15.97 -10.50
N PHE A 19 -2.44 16.52 -9.31
CA PHE A 19 -3.70 16.44 -8.58
C PHE A 19 -4.48 17.72 -8.85
N SER A 20 -5.71 17.60 -9.26
CA SER A 20 -6.59 18.74 -9.51
C SER A 20 -8.02 18.37 -9.13
N ARG A 21 -8.88 19.38 -9.06
CA ARG A 21 -10.32 19.22 -8.85
C ARG A 21 -10.99 18.27 -9.88
N SER A 22 -10.39 18.10 -11.06
CA SER A 22 -10.86 17.20 -12.12
C SER A 22 -10.25 15.80 -12.07
N GLY A 23 -9.48 15.46 -11.02
CA GLY A 23 -8.86 14.15 -10.82
C GLY A 23 -7.33 14.14 -10.91
N ILE A 24 -6.78 12.94 -10.90
CA ILE A 24 -5.33 12.67 -10.99
C ILE A 24 -4.97 12.48 -12.46
N SER A 25 -3.86 13.08 -12.88
CA SER A 25 -3.28 12.85 -14.21
C SER A 25 -1.76 12.77 -14.13
N THR A 26 -1.16 11.94 -14.98
CA THR A 26 0.30 11.80 -15.10
C THR A 26 0.80 12.61 -16.28
N SER A 27 1.82 13.43 -16.06
CA SER A 27 2.52 14.14 -17.14
C SER A 27 3.93 13.59 -17.28
N ILE A 28 4.29 13.15 -18.48
CA ILE A 28 5.61 12.61 -18.83
C ILE A 28 6.23 13.52 -19.87
N GLY A 29 7.46 13.97 -19.66
CA GLY A 29 8.17 14.79 -20.63
C GLY A 29 9.18 15.76 -20.02
N VAL A 30 9.80 16.54 -20.89
CA VAL A 30 10.81 17.55 -20.54
C VAL A 30 10.19 18.95 -20.48
N ARG A 31 10.96 19.93 -19.98
CA ARG A 31 10.54 21.33 -19.95
C ARG A 31 10.27 21.82 -21.37
N GLY A 32 9.01 22.17 -21.66
CA GLY A 32 8.57 22.64 -22.98
C GLY A 32 7.73 21.62 -23.77
N ALA A 33 7.86 20.32 -23.52
CA ALA A 33 7.04 19.29 -24.18
C ALA A 33 6.73 18.15 -23.23
N ASN A 34 5.45 17.94 -22.93
CA ASN A 34 5.02 16.82 -22.09
C ASN A 34 3.67 16.23 -22.55
N VAL A 35 3.49 14.95 -22.28
CA VAL A 35 2.23 14.23 -22.49
C VAL A 35 1.55 14.12 -21.13
N THR A 36 0.28 14.48 -21.05
CA THR A 36 -0.55 14.31 -19.87
C THR A 36 -1.59 13.25 -20.12
N ILE A 37 -1.61 12.20 -19.29
CA ILE A 37 -2.57 11.11 -19.34
C ILE A 37 -3.49 11.25 -18.13
N GLY A 38 -4.77 11.35 -18.35
CA GLY A 38 -5.77 11.51 -17.29
C GLY A 38 -7.15 11.00 -17.69
N LYS A 39 -8.11 11.03 -16.77
CA LYS A 39 -9.47 10.53 -16.96
C LYS A 39 -10.19 11.11 -18.21
N SER A 40 -9.87 12.35 -18.60
CA SER A 40 -10.44 13.03 -19.76
C SER A 40 -9.72 12.75 -21.09
N GLY A 41 -8.72 11.88 -21.10
CA GLY A 41 -7.94 11.47 -22.26
C GLY A 41 -6.45 11.81 -22.17
N THR A 42 -5.75 11.55 -23.26
CA THR A 42 -4.32 11.84 -23.41
C THR A 42 -4.14 13.16 -24.16
N TYR A 43 -3.32 14.04 -23.61
CA TYR A 43 -3.05 15.36 -24.13
C TYR A 43 -1.56 15.58 -24.36
N LEU A 44 -1.19 16.06 -25.53
CA LEU A 44 0.14 16.61 -25.81
C LEU A 44 0.15 18.09 -25.40
N ASN A 45 1.05 18.46 -24.53
CA ASN A 45 1.26 19.86 -24.12
C ASN A 45 2.61 20.32 -24.62
N GLN A 46 2.62 21.40 -25.36
CA GLN A 46 3.81 22.05 -25.86
C GLN A 46 3.87 23.49 -25.32
N SER A 47 5.01 23.91 -24.80
CA SER A 47 5.20 25.28 -24.34
C SER A 47 6.60 25.75 -24.65
N ILE A 48 6.75 27.04 -24.97
CA ILE A 48 8.06 27.66 -25.13
C ILE A 48 8.44 28.30 -23.79
N PRO A 49 9.47 27.78 -23.11
CA PRO A 49 9.88 28.31 -21.81
C PRO A 49 10.30 29.78 -21.94
N GLY A 50 9.74 30.66 -21.11
CA GLY A 50 10.05 32.08 -21.07
C GLY A 50 9.16 33.00 -21.92
N LEU A 51 8.37 32.46 -22.86
CA LEU A 51 7.49 33.26 -23.73
C LEU A 51 5.99 33.13 -23.40
N GLY A 52 5.61 32.31 -22.44
CA GLY A 52 4.21 32.14 -22.03
C GLY A 52 3.31 31.48 -23.10
N ILE A 53 3.88 31.01 -24.21
CA ILE A 53 3.12 30.34 -25.28
C ILE A 53 2.89 28.89 -24.91
N TYR A 54 1.62 28.48 -24.90
CA TYR A 54 1.19 27.14 -24.52
C TYR A 54 0.18 26.59 -25.55
N LYS A 55 0.42 25.36 -26.02
CA LYS A 55 -0.50 24.61 -26.88
C LYS A 55 -0.81 23.25 -26.23
N ARG A 56 -2.10 22.92 -26.15
CA ARG A 56 -2.57 21.62 -25.68
C ARG A 56 -3.42 20.97 -26.76
N GLN A 57 -3.06 19.75 -27.15
CA GLN A 57 -3.77 18.97 -28.16
C GLN A 57 -4.20 17.64 -27.57
N LYS A 58 -5.48 17.27 -27.72
CA LYS A 58 -6.00 15.96 -27.32
C LYS A 58 -5.61 14.92 -28.37
N ILE A 59 -4.96 13.82 -27.95
CA ILE A 59 -4.49 12.75 -28.84
C ILE A 59 -5.46 11.58 -28.83
N SER A 60 -6.09 11.24 -27.68
CA SER A 60 -7.09 10.18 -27.57
C SER A 60 -7.95 10.29 -26.30
N GLY A 61 -9.16 9.74 -26.32
CA GLY A 61 -10.10 9.58 -25.18
C GLY A 61 -11.55 9.75 -25.61
N GLU A 62 -12.37 8.74 -25.42
CA GLU A 62 -13.83 8.81 -25.52
C GLU A 62 -14.44 9.26 -24.20
N ASN A 63 -15.48 10.10 -24.29
CA ASN A 63 -16.33 10.44 -23.15
C ASN A 63 -17.20 9.24 -22.78
N ARG A 64 -17.06 8.72 -21.56
CA ARG A 64 -18.08 7.87 -20.94
C ARG A 64 -18.62 8.58 -19.70
N ASP A 65 -19.85 9.03 -19.79
CA ASP A 65 -20.65 9.49 -18.66
C ASP A 65 -20.96 8.29 -17.75
N SER A 66 -20.38 8.27 -16.57
CA SER A 66 -20.71 7.30 -15.53
C SER A 66 -21.72 7.92 -14.58
N LYS A 67 -22.93 7.39 -14.55
CA LYS A 67 -23.96 7.73 -13.57
C LYS A 67 -23.50 7.36 -12.17
N VAL A 68 -23.52 8.34 -11.28
CA VAL A 68 -23.20 8.20 -9.86
C VAL A 68 -24.41 7.58 -9.15
N ASN A 69 -24.19 6.43 -8.48
CA ASN A 69 -25.10 5.92 -7.46
C ASN A 69 -24.70 6.50 -6.09
N GLN A 70 -25.73 6.99 -5.39
CA GLN A 70 -25.61 7.57 -4.04
C GLN A 70 -25.27 6.49 -3.01
N PRO A 71 -24.56 6.84 -1.92
CA PRO A 71 -24.25 5.89 -0.86
C PRO A 71 -25.50 5.57 -0.05
N THR A 72 -25.87 4.32 -0.04
CA THR A 72 -26.92 3.76 0.80
C THR A 72 -26.41 3.40 2.18
N ASN A 73 -27.19 3.75 3.16
CA ASN A 73 -27.19 3.49 4.59
C ASN A 73 -26.41 2.24 5.09
N TYR A 74 -25.83 2.45 6.26
CA TYR A 74 -25.35 1.47 7.23
C TYR A 74 -26.32 0.28 7.33
N VAL A 75 -25.85 -0.89 6.93
CA VAL A 75 -26.50 -2.16 7.18
C VAL A 75 -25.57 -2.96 8.07
N PRO A 76 -26.06 -3.46 9.25
CA PRO A 76 -25.28 -4.41 10.02
C PRO A 76 -25.14 -5.69 9.19
N VAL A 77 -23.92 -6.07 8.85
CA VAL A 77 -23.67 -7.33 8.15
C VAL A 77 -23.83 -8.50 9.12
N GLU A 78 -25.07 -8.98 9.23
CA GLU A 78 -25.34 -10.36 9.54
C GLU A 78 -25.27 -11.13 8.23
N THR A 79 -24.29 -11.94 8.06
CA THR A 79 -24.03 -12.89 6.98
C THR A 79 -22.79 -12.56 6.17
N ILE A 80 -21.69 -13.23 6.56
CA ILE A 80 -20.68 -13.63 5.60
C ILE A 80 -21.38 -14.67 4.72
N GLU A 81 -21.71 -14.29 3.48
CA GLU A 81 -22.17 -15.25 2.49
C GLU A 81 -21.08 -16.30 2.27
N GLU A 82 -21.49 -17.54 1.98
CA GLU A 82 -20.68 -18.73 1.91
C GLU A 82 -19.53 -18.61 0.86
N GLU A 83 -18.45 -17.93 1.21
CA GLU A 83 -17.18 -18.10 0.52
C GLU A 83 -16.22 -18.82 1.45
N ASP A 84 -15.91 -20.06 1.12
CA ASP A 84 -15.08 -20.95 1.94
C ASP A 84 -13.65 -20.43 2.16
N ASN A 85 -13.17 -19.50 1.32
CA ASN A 85 -11.84 -18.90 1.41
C ASN A 85 -11.90 -17.38 1.26
N ILE A 86 -11.24 -16.68 2.17
CA ILE A 86 -11.06 -15.22 2.13
C ILE A 86 -9.67 -14.94 1.57
N PHE A 87 -9.59 -14.49 0.32
CA PHE A 87 -8.35 -14.08 -0.34
C PHE A 87 -8.66 -13.12 -1.49
N SER A 88 -7.68 -12.30 -1.84
CA SER A 88 -7.78 -11.38 -2.96
C SER A 88 -7.48 -12.07 -4.30
N ALA A 89 -8.10 -11.58 -5.38
CA ALA A 89 -7.81 -12.03 -6.76
C ALA A 89 -6.36 -11.75 -7.18
N ASP A 90 -5.94 -12.16 -8.39
CA ASP A 90 -4.57 -11.91 -8.84
C ASP A 90 -4.29 -10.40 -8.89
N ILE A 91 -3.22 -10.00 -8.23
CA ILE A 91 -2.78 -8.60 -8.05
C ILE A 91 -2.69 -7.85 -9.39
N GLN A 92 -2.39 -8.52 -10.50
CA GLN A 92 -2.22 -7.85 -11.79
C GLN A 92 -3.54 -7.28 -12.34
N GLU A 93 -4.67 -7.83 -11.95
CA GLU A 93 -6.01 -7.46 -12.43
C GLU A 93 -6.70 -6.39 -11.57
N ILE A 94 -6.23 -6.16 -10.35
CA ILE A 94 -6.92 -5.35 -9.32
C ILE A 94 -6.61 -3.85 -9.41
N THR A 95 -5.65 -3.40 -10.23
CA THR A 95 -5.27 -1.97 -10.22
C THR A 95 -6.38 -1.08 -10.78
N SER A 96 -6.79 -0.06 -10.01
CA SER A 96 -7.76 0.96 -10.43
C SER A 96 -7.33 1.67 -11.70
N GLN A 97 -8.26 1.91 -12.63
CA GLN A 97 -7.95 2.57 -13.90
C GLN A 97 -7.33 3.96 -13.75
N ASN A 98 -7.77 4.72 -12.74
CA ASN A 98 -7.26 6.05 -12.43
C ASN A 98 -5.87 6.02 -11.75
N MET A 99 -5.40 4.85 -11.30
CA MET A 99 -4.11 4.64 -10.62
C MET A 99 -3.03 4.02 -11.53
N GLN A 100 -3.34 3.68 -12.77
CA GLN A 100 -2.39 3.08 -13.72
C GLN A 100 -1.13 3.92 -13.90
N GLY A 101 -1.26 5.26 -13.97
CA GLY A 101 -0.10 6.15 -14.09
C GLY A 101 0.86 6.10 -12.91
N ILE A 102 0.37 5.84 -11.69
CA ILE A 102 1.22 5.65 -10.51
C ILE A 102 1.93 4.29 -10.61
N LYS A 103 1.21 3.25 -11.02
CA LYS A 103 1.78 1.92 -11.23
C LYS A 103 2.91 1.93 -12.24
N GLU A 104 2.68 2.57 -13.39
CA GLU A 104 3.71 2.73 -14.45
C GLU A 104 4.93 3.51 -13.94
N ALA A 105 4.74 4.57 -13.16
CA ALA A 105 5.82 5.35 -12.58
C ALA A 105 6.67 4.53 -11.58
N ILE A 106 6.03 3.69 -10.77
CA ILE A 106 6.73 2.80 -9.83
C ILE A 106 7.52 1.73 -10.59
N LEU A 107 6.93 1.11 -11.61
CA LEU A 107 7.61 0.13 -12.45
C LEU A 107 8.82 0.73 -13.16
N LEU A 108 8.67 1.92 -13.75
CA LEU A 108 9.76 2.65 -14.41
C LEU A 108 10.88 2.99 -13.42
N SER A 109 10.54 3.43 -12.21
CA SER A 109 11.52 3.72 -11.15
C SER A 109 12.30 2.45 -10.77
N HIS A 110 11.63 1.31 -10.68
CA HIS A 110 12.26 0.03 -10.41
C HIS A 110 13.19 -0.41 -11.55
N GLU A 111 12.74 -0.30 -12.80
CA GLU A 111 13.54 -0.63 -13.99
C GLU A 111 14.82 0.22 -14.05
N GLN A 112 14.70 1.53 -13.91
CA GLN A 112 15.85 2.45 -13.88
C GLN A 112 16.82 2.12 -12.74
N ARG A 113 16.32 1.81 -11.55
CA ARG A 113 17.17 1.41 -10.41
C ARG A 113 17.92 0.12 -10.73
N THR A 114 17.27 -0.83 -11.39
CA THR A 114 17.89 -2.10 -11.80
C THR A 114 18.99 -1.88 -12.83
N GLU A 115 18.77 -1.03 -13.83
CA GLU A 115 19.77 -0.65 -14.83
C GLU A 115 20.97 0.04 -14.17
N LEU A 116 20.73 1.05 -13.32
CA LEU A 116 21.79 1.76 -12.59
C LEU A 116 22.59 0.83 -11.68
N ASN A 117 21.96 -0.13 -11.00
CA ASN A 117 22.68 -1.14 -10.21
C ASN A 117 23.59 -2.04 -11.08
N ASN A 118 23.13 -2.41 -12.28
CA ASN A 118 23.94 -3.16 -13.24
C ASN A 118 25.12 -2.33 -13.72
N ASP A 119 24.93 -1.06 -14.01
CA ASP A 119 26.01 -0.15 -14.43
C ASP A 119 26.98 0.11 -13.29
N LEU A 120 26.49 0.32 -12.07
CA LEU A 120 27.32 0.43 -10.87
C LEU A 120 28.24 -0.80 -10.70
N LYS A 121 27.71 -2.00 -10.91
CA LYS A 121 28.50 -3.23 -10.87
C LYS A 121 29.59 -3.26 -11.92
N LYS A 122 29.28 -2.85 -13.16
CA LYS A 122 30.26 -2.77 -14.28
C LYS A 122 31.37 -1.78 -13.93
N VAL A 123 31.02 -0.56 -13.50
CA VAL A 123 32.00 0.48 -13.16
C VAL A 123 32.87 0.06 -11.98
N LYS A 124 32.30 -0.53 -10.92
CA LYS A 124 33.08 -1.08 -9.80
C LYS A 124 34.06 -2.18 -10.21
N THR A 125 33.67 -3.05 -11.15
CA THR A 125 34.56 -4.08 -11.71
C THR A 125 35.70 -3.46 -12.49
N THR A 126 35.43 -2.46 -13.33
CA THR A 126 36.43 -1.73 -14.11
C THR A 126 37.40 -0.97 -13.17
N LEU A 127 36.86 -0.29 -12.15
CA LEU A 127 37.67 0.40 -11.12
C LEU A 127 38.64 -0.55 -10.39
N SER A 128 38.16 -1.74 -10.03
CA SER A 128 39.00 -2.76 -9.41
C SER A 128 40.11 -3.23 -10.37
N GLY A 129 39.79 -3.40 -11.64
CA GLY A 129 40.75 -3.72 -12.68
C GLY A 129 41.81 -2.61 -12.91
N SER A 130 41.39 -1.35 -12.93
CA SER A 130 42.30 -0.19 -13.07
C SER A 130 43.24 -0.04 -11.87
N LYS A 131 42.72 -0.23 -10.65
CA LYS A 131 43.53 -0.28 -9.42
C LYS A 131 44.57 -1.41 -9.49
N LEU A 132 44.18 -2.61 -9.92
CA LEU A 132 45.10 -3.73 -10.08
C LEU A 132 46.19 -3.41 -11.11
N LYS A 133 45.84 -2.86 -12.28
CA LYS A 133 46.80 -2.46 -13.32
C LYS A 133 47.80 -1.44 -12.78
N LEU A 134 47.31 -0.43 -12.04
CA LEU A 134 48.21 0.55 -11.41
C LEU A 134 49.14 -0.12 -10.41
N THR A 135 48.65 -0.97 -9.56
CA THR A 135 49.47 -1.72 -8.58
C THR A 135 50.55 -2.59 -9.24
N VAL A 136 50.16 -3.35 -10.27
CA VAL A 136 51.09 -4.18 -11.05
C VAL A 136 52.13 -3.32 -11.76
N SER A 137 51.76 -2.16 -12.29
CA SER A 137 52.70 -1.23 -12.94
C SER A 137 53.79 -0.74 -12.00
N TYR A 138 53.48 -0.52 -10.72
CA TYR A 138 54.47 -0.16 -9.71
C TYR A 138 55.34 -1.35 -9.27
N ILE A 139 54.77 -2.53 -9.09
CA ILE A 139 55.52 -3.75 -8.74
C ILE A 139 56.56 -4.08 -9.81
N LEU A 140 56.20 -3.92 -11.07
CA LEU A 140 57.09 -4.16 -12.21
C LEU A 140 58.01 -2.97 -12.52
N LEU A 141 58.05 -1.94 -11.65
CA LEU A 141 58.84 -0.69 -11.80
C LEU A 141 58.52 0.14 -13.06
N TYR A 142 57.63 -0.36 -13.92
CA TYR A 142 57.27 0.29 -15.17
C TYR A 142 56.55 1.63 -14.95
N GLY A 143 55.72 1.70 -13.93
CA GLY A 143 55.00 2.92 -13.55
C GLY A 143 55.90 4.01 -12.95
N LEU A 144 57.12 3.65 -12.48
CA LEU A 144 58.14 4.61 -12.02
C LEU A 144 58.96 5.16 -13.16
N ILE A 145 59.20 4.35 -14.20
CA ILE A 145 60.01 4.74 -15.35
C ILE A 145 59.20 5.59 -16.32
N LYS A 146 57.94 5.21 -16.55
CA LYS A 146 57.02 5.92 -17.46
C LYS A 146 55.90 6.61 -16.65
N LYS A 147 56.17 7.78 -16.10
CA LYS A 147 55.23 8.55 -15.26
C LYS A 147 53.89 8.82 -15.95
N ASN A 148 53.85 9.05 -17.25
CA ASN A 148 52.64 9.32 -18.02
C ASN A 148 51.61 8.20 -17.89
N ILE A 149 52.05 6.93 -17.88
CA ILE A 149 51.14 5.78 -17.77
C ILE A 149 50.54 5.66 -16.38
N SER A 150 51.33 5.93 -15.32
CA SER A 150 50.82 5.92 -13.96
C SER A 150 49.86 7.07 -13.69
N GLU A 151 50.08 8.23 -14.32
CA GLU A 151 49.15 9.38 -14.24
C GLU A 151 47.84 9.08 -14.97
N GLU A 152 47.92 8.48 -16.16
CA GLU A 152 46.72 8.06 -16.91
C GLU A 152 45.87 7.09 -16.08
N TYR A 153 46.47 6.02 -15.47
CA TYR A 153 45.72 5.11 -14.58
C TYR A 153 45.14 5.82 -13.35
N LYS A 154 45.81 6.81 -12.78
CA LYS A 154 45.29 7.58 -11.66
C LYS A 154 44.07 8.41 -12.07
N THR A 155 44.17 9.11 -13.20
CA THR A 155 43.08 9.90 -13.76
C THR A 155 41.86 9.01 -14.07
N ASP A 156 42.09 7.83 -14.66
CA ASP A 156 41.03 6.85 -14.92
C ASP A 156 40.36 6.35 -13.62
N ILE A 157 41.15 6.10 -12.58
CA ILE A 157 40.65 5.67 -11.28
C ILE A 157 39.80 6.77 -10.62
N GLU A 158 40.23 8.03 -10.71
CA GLU A 158 39.45 9.17 -10.17
C GLU A 158 38.13 9.32 -10.92
N ALA A 159 38.16 9.34 -12.26
CA ALA A 159 36.94 9.41 -13.08
C ALA A 159 35.97 8.23 -12.80
N GLN A 160 36.50 7.03 -12.59
CA GLN A 160 35.68 5.87 -12.26
C GLN A 160 35.11 5.94 -10.82
N LYS A 161 35.81 6.55 -9.87
CA LYS A 161 35.26 6.79 -8.53
C LYS A 161 34.13 7.81 -8.57
N ASP A 162 34.34 8.91 -9.29
CA ASP A 162 33.32 9.93 -9.46
C ASP A 162 32.05 9.36 -10.15
N ALA A 163 32.26 8.49 -11.16
CA ALA A 163 31.15 7.77 -11.79
C ALA A 163 30.41 6.84 -10.82
N VAL A 164 31.15 6.14 -9.94
CA VAL A 164 30.51 5.30 -8.89
C VAL A 164 29.66 6.17 -7.96
N GLU A 165 30.15 7.30 -7.51
CA GLU A 165 29.44 8.21 -6.61
C GLU A 165 28.19 8.78 -7.30
N GLN A 166 28.31 9.25 -8.53
CA GLN A 166 27.18 9.76 -9.31
C GLN A 166 26.09 8.70 -9.53
N ILE A 167 26.48 7.47 -9.89
CA ILE A 167 25.51 6.38 -10.08
C ILE A 167 24.84 6.03 -8.75
N GLN A 168 25.56 6.03 -7.63
CA GLN A 168 24.98 5.78 -6.32
C GLN A 168 23.97 6.87 -5.93
N GLU A 169 24.31 8.14 -6.16
CA GLU A 169 23.37 9.25 -5.94
C GLU A 169 22.11 9.11 -6.83
N GLN A 170 22.28 8.70 -8.09
CA GLN A 170 21.15 8.46 -8.98
C GLN A 170 20.26 7.32 -8.46
N ILE A 171 20.84 6.21 -7.98
CA ILE A 171 20.11 5.09 -7.39
C ILE A 171 19.32 5.55 -6.17
N GLU A 172 19.91 6.37 -5.30
CA GLU A 172 19.22 6.92 -4.12
C GLU A 172 18.06 7.83 -4.48
N ASN A 173 18.10 8.45 -5.67
CA ASN A 173 17.05 9.31 -6.20
C ASN A 173 16.04 8.60 -7.11
N CYS A 174 16.23 7.29 -7.39
CA CYS A 174 15.27 6.46 -8.13
C CYS A 174 14.11 6.00 -7.24
N TYR A 175 13.15 6.89 -7.01
CA TYR A 175 11.91 6.61 -6.28
C TYR A 175 10.78 7.51 -6.77
N VAL A 176 9.56 7.09 -6.51
CA VAL A 176 8.37 7.93 -6.68
C VAL A 176 8.22 8.81 -5.45
N GLY A 177 8.45 10.10 -5.60
CA GLY A 177 8.18 11.07 -4.53
C GLY A 177 6.69 11.33 -4.41
N LEU A 178 6.09 10.96 -3.28
CA LEU A 178 4.72 11.29 -2.94
C LEU A 178 4.72 12.50 -2.00
N ASP A 179 4.58 13.67 -2.59
CA ASP A 179 4.46 14.93 -1.86
C ASP A 179 3.00 15.40 -1.93
N ILE A 180 2.29 15.33 -0.81
CA ILE A 180 0.87 15.67 -0.68
C ILE A 180 0.77 16.88 0.23
N ASP A 181 0.25 17.98 -0.29
CA ASP A 181 -0.10 19.18 0.49
C ASP A 181 -1.55 19.05 0.93
N PHE A 182 -1.75 18.72 2.15
CA PHE A 182 -3.06 18.68 2.72
C PHE A 182 -3.51 20.06 3.16
N ASP A 183 -4.77 20.35 2.96
CA ASP A 183 -5.47 21.33 3.79
C ASP A 183 -5.36 20.91 5.27
N ASP A 184 -5.23 21.87 6.17
CA ASP A 184 -5.03 21.62 7.60
C ASP A 184 -6.10 20.71 8.22
N GLU A 185 -7.33 20.78 7.75
CA GLU A 185 -8.42 19.90 8.19
C GLU A 185 -8.19 18.45 7.79
N ILE A 186 -7.79 18.22 6.55
CA ILE A 186 -7.52 16.88 6.01
C ILE A 186 -6.30 16.27 6.69
N LYS A 187 -5.25 17.09 6.91
CA LYS A 187 -4.05 16.68 7.61
C LYS A 187 -4.36 16.19 9.03
N LYS A 188 -5.14 16.95 9.80
CA LYS A 188 -5.56 16.55 11.15
C LYS A 188 -6.32 15.22 11.17
N LYS A 189 -7.16 14.98 10.15
CA LYS A 189 -7.90 13.72 10.05
C LYS A 189 -6.98 12.55 9.70
N TYR A 190 -6.01 12.75 8.83
CA TYR A 190 -5.00 11.72 8.55
C TYR A 190 -4.12 11.43 9.77
N GLU A 191 -3.69 12.47 10.48
CA GLU A 191 -2.95 12.33 11.76
C GLU A 191 -3.77 11.54 12.79
N ARG A 192 -5.09 11.73 12.85
CA ARG A 192 -5.97 10.92 13.68
C ARG A 192 -6.02 9.46 13.24
N VAL A 193 -6.05 9.19 11.93
CA VAL A 193 -5.95 7.81 11.40
C VAL A 193 -4.63 7.16 11.83
N VAL A 194 -3.50 7.85 11.65
CA VAL A 194 -2.17 7.33 12.06
C VAL A 194 -2.12 7.10 13.57
N SER A 195 -2.65 8.03 14.38
CA SER A 195 -2.67 7.90 15.83
C SER A 195 -3.51 6.70 16.30
N SER A 196 -4.71 6.54 15.76
CA SER A 196 -5.58 5.39 16.08
C SER A 196 -5.01 4.06 15.56
N PHE A 197 -4.31 4.09 14.43
CA PHE A 197 -3.58 2.92 13.94
C PHE A 197 -2.43 2.53 14.86
N ASN A 198 -1.68 3.51 15.37
CA ASN A 198 -0.62 3.27 16.36
C ASN A 198 -1.16 2.62 17.65
N GLN A 199 -2.39 2.91 18.04
CA GLN A 199 -3.05 2.19 19.14
C GLN A 199 -3.48 0.78 18.70
N LEU A 200 -4.08 0.64 17.51
CA LEU A 200 -4.54 -0.63 16.97
C LEU A 200 -3.44 -1.69 16.89
N ILE A 201 -2.23 -1.30 16.44
CA ILE A 201 -1.08 -2.22 16.32
C ILE A 201 -0.56 -2.71 17.68
N THR A 202 -0.93 -2.07 18.79
CA THR A 202 -0.59 -2.54 20.15
C THR A 202 -1.52 -3.64 20.64
N SER A 203 -2.55 -4.01 19.89
CA SER A 203 -3.43 -5.14 20.22
C SER A 203 -2.62 -6.39 20.53
N ASN A 204 -2.98 -7.09 21.59
CA ASN A 204 -2.24 -8.27 22.04
C ASN A 204 -2.17 -9.37 20.98
N LYS A 205 -3.24 -9.47 20.17
CA LYS A 205 -3.33 -10.34 19.01
C LYS A 205 -3.99 -9.64 17.84
N ILE A 206 -3.39 -9.83 16.67
CA ILE A 206 -3.93 -9.44 15.36
C ILE A 206 -3.91 -10.68 14.48
N TRP A 207 -5.03 -10.99 13.86
CA TRP A 207 -5.17 -12.15 12.97
C TRP A 207 -5.66 -11.74 11.59
N ASP A 208 -5.10 -12.38 10.61
CA ASP A 208 -5.64 -12.46 9.26
C ASP A 208 -6.60 -13.65 9.18
N ILE A 209 -7.82 -13.42 8.70
CA ILE A 209 -8.87 -14.41 8.54
C ILE A 209 -8.79 -15.01 7.15
N THR A 210 -8.24 -16.20 7.03
CA THR A 210 -7.98 -16.84 5.72
C THR A 210 -9.15 -17.68 5.21
N SER A 211 -10.06 -18.08 6.09
CA SER A 211 -11.32 -18.74 5.71
C SER A 211 -12.37 -18.67 6.82
N ALA A 212 -13.63 -18.70 6.42
CA ALA A 212 -14.76 -18.80 7.33
C ALA A 212 -15.79 -19.77 6.77
N HIS A 213 -16.07 -20.84 7.52
CA HIS A 213 -17.04 -21.87 7.13
C HIS A 213 -18.21 -21.91 8.08
N SER A 214 -19.40 -22.03 7.55
CA SER A 214 -20.59 -22.32 8.32
C SER A 214 -20.49 -23.70 8.97
N GLN A 215 -20.79 -23.79 10.28
CA GLN A 215 -20.72 -25.04 11.04
C GLN A 215 -22.12 -25.55 11.41
N ASP A 216 -22.39 -26.83 11.13
CA ASP A 216 -23.59 -27.46 11.64
C ASP A 216 -23.50 -27.65 13.18
N THR A 217 -24.06 -26.69 13.90
CA THR A 217 -24.09 -26.67 15.36
C THR A 217 -24.85 -27.85 15.96
N LYS A 218 -25.77 -28.48 15.18
CA LYS A 218 -26.52 -29.65 15.64
C LYS A 218 -25.66 -30.92 15.62
N ALA A 219 -24.89 -31.10 14.54
CA ALA A 219 -23.99 -32.24 14.39
C ALA A 219 -22.82 -32.16 15.37
N THR A 220 -22.19 -31.00 15.47
CA THR A 220 -21.00 -30.77 16.31
C THR A 220 -21.31 -30.48 17.76
N ARG A 221 -22.57 -30.10 18.07
CA ARG A 221 -23.02 -29.63 19.40
C ARG A 221 -22.17 -28.47 19.93
N SER A 222 -21.66 -27.68 19.01
CA SER A 222 -20.90 -26.46 19.30
C SER A 222 -21.86 -25.29 19.51
N SER A 223 -21.49 -24.37 20.38
CA SER A 223 -22.17 -23.09 20.51
C SER A 223 -21.73 -22.09 19.41
N ALA A 224 -20.64 -22.38 18.68
CA ALA A 224 -20.16 -21.57 17.56
C ALA A 224 -20.84 -21.97 16.26
N SER A 225 -21.41 -20.99 15.54
CA SER A 225 -22.06 -21.20 14.22
C SER A 225 -21.09 -21.14 13.07
N THR A 226 -19.91 -20.54 13.26
CA THR A 226 -18.88 -20.35 12.23
C THR A 226 -17.54 -20.84 12.73
N LEU A 227 -16.86 -21.62 11.90
CA LEU A 227 -15.47 -22.01 12.11
C LEU A 227 -14.59 -21.06 11.28
N VAL A 228 -13.63 -20.42 11.94
CA VAL A 228 -12.75 -19.45 11.33
C VAL A 228 -11.32 -19.96 11.37
N THR A 229 -10.63 -19.93 10.23
CA THR A 229 -9.18 -20.15 10.17
C THR A 229 -8.51 -18.79 10.23
N LYS A 230 -7.63 -18.61 11.22
CA LYS A 230 -6.95 -17.35 11.46
C LYS A 230 -5.44 -17.56 11.62
N ARG A 231 -4.64 -16.61 11.12
CA ARG A 231 -3.18 -16.61 11.23
C ARG A 231 -2.70 -15.35 11.93
N ASP A 232 -1.77 -15.50 12.87
CA ASP A 232 -1.16 -14.35 13.56
C ASP A 232 -0.40 -13.49 12.55
N VAL A 233 -0.69 -12.20 12.54
CA VAL A 233 0.00 -11.18 11.73
C VAL A 233 0.43 -10.01 12.61
N ARG A 234 1.28 -9.12 12.06
CA ARG A 234 1.69 -7.88 12.73
C ARG A 234 1.54 -6.73 11.76
N PHE A 235 1.01 -5.62 12.25
CA PHE A 235 0.91 -4.37 11.51
C PHE A 235 1.99 -3.41 11.99
N ASP A 236 2.44 -2.53 11.11
CA ASP A 236 3.40 -1.48 11.41
C ASP A 236 3.22 -0.26 10.49
N LEU A 237 3.97 0.80 10.75
CA LEU A 237 4.08 1.95 9.87
C LEU A 237 5.28 1.76 8.96
N LYS A 238 5.03 1.56 7.68
CA LYS A 238 6.08 1.33 6.69
C LYS A 238 5.60 1.67 5.28
N ALA A 239 6.42 2.39 4.51
CA ALA A 239 6.21 2.59 3.08
C ALA A 239 6.89 1.48 2.26
N ILE A 240 6.44 1.26 1.03
CA ILE A 240 7.18 0.43 0.07
C ILE A 240 8.46 1.15 -0.38
N PRO A 241 9.53 0.42 -0.74
CA PRO A 241 10.83 1.04 -1.06
C PRO A 241 10.80 1.99 -2.24
N GLU A 242 9.86 1.80 -3.17
CA GLU A 242 9.72 2.59 -4.39
C GLU A 242 9.03 3.93 -4.18
N ILE A 243 8.36 4.14 -3.03
CA ILE A 243 7.64 5.38 -2.70
C ILE A 243 8.32 6.07 -1.52
N LYS A 244 8.85 7.28 -1.74
CA LYS A 244 9.25 8.18 -0.67
C LYS A 244 8.16 9.20 -0.40
N THR A 245 7.78 9.32 0.86
CA THR A 245 6.75 10.24 1.34
C THR A 245 7.12 10.77 2.71
N ILE A 246 6.64 11.98 3.02
CA ILE A 246 6.73 12.57 4.37
C ILE A 246 5.63 12.03 5.30
N PHE A 247 4.65 11.32 4.76
CA PHE A 247 3.55 10.72 5.51
C PHE A 247 3.84 9.26 5.82
N GLU A 248 3.42 8.83 7.00
CA GLU A 248 3.52 7.43 7.39
C GLU A 248 2.49 6.59 6.62
N ALA A 249 2.92 5.51 6.00
CA ALA A 249 2.03 4.55 5.37
C ALA A 249 1.69 3.44 6.37
N LEU A 250 0.40 3.06 6.43
CA LEU A 250 -0.10 2.02 7.32
C LEU A 250 0.07 0.67 6.63
N ARG A 251 0.87 -0.24 7.20
CA ARG A 251 1.05 -1.58 6.64
C ARG A 251 0.23 -2.61 7.39
N PHE A 252 -0.69 -3.25 6.69
CA PHE A 252 -1.43 -4.43 7.09
C PHE A 252 -0.74 -5.65 6.50
N LYS A 253 -0.07 -6.42 7.34
CA LYS A 253 0.61 -7.63 6.89
C LYS A 253 -0.42 -8.74 6.66
N ASN A 254 -0.33 -9.38 5.49
CA ASN A 254 -1.20 -10.46 5.09
C ASN A 254 -0.46 -11.82 5.22
N ALA A 255 -1.18 -12.86 5.61
CA ALA A 255 -0.62 -14.21 5.80
C ALA A 255 -0.81 -15.13 4.59
N ASN A 256 -1.72 -14.81 3.68
CA ASN A 256 -2.07 -15.60 2.51
C ASN A 256 -2.10 -14.82 1.18
N GLY A 257 -1.66 -13.56 1.20
CA GLY A 257 -1.68 -12.69 0.03
C GLY A 257 -0.60 -11.61 0.05
N ALA A 258 -0.87 -10.52 -0.64
CA ALA A 258 -0.01 -9.34 -0.66
C ALA A 258 -0.21 -8.49 0.58
N ASP A 259 0.87 -7.94 1.14
CA ASP A 259 0.77 -6.92 2.17
C ASP A 259 0.05 -5.68 1.64
N ILE A 260 -0.79 -5.05 2.48
CA ILE A 260 -1.54 -3.85 2.12
C ILE A 260 -0.85 -2.64 2.73
N TYR A 261 -0.51 -1.66 1.90
CA TYR A 261 0.05 -0.38 2.32
C TYR A 261 -0.93 0.73 2.04
N ILE A 262 -1.44 1.38 3.08
CA ILE A 262 -2.41 2.47 2.96
C ILE A 262 -1.67 3.80 3.02
N TYR A 263 -1.70 4.52 1.91
CA TYR A 263 -1.21 5.88 1.74
C TYR A 263 -2.36 6.88 1.88
N PRO A 264 -2.09 8.18 1.99
CA PRO A 264 -3.16 9.15 2.18
C PRO A 264 -4.27 9.16 1.12
N ASN A 265 -4.02 8.74 -0.11
CA ASN A 265 -4.98 8.84 -1.21
C ASN A 265 -5.32 7.53 -1.91
N PHE A 266 -4.56 6.48 -1.62
CA PHE A 266 -4.68 5.17 -2.26
C PHE A 266 -4.08 4.10 -1.37
N LEU A 267 -4.32 2.88 -1.71
CA LEU A 267 -3.64 1.73 -1.11
C LEU A 267 -2.85 0.94 -2.16
N VAL A 268 -1.81 0.28 -1.72
CA VAL A 268 -0.97 -0.60 -2.55
C VAL A 268 -1.05 -2.01 -1.98
N LEU A 269 -1.47 -2.96 -2.81
CA LEU A 269 -1.29 -4.38 -2.55
C LEU A 269 0.09 -4.77 -3.06
N TYR A 270 1.00 -5.14 -2.18
CA TYR A 270 2.39 -5.32 -2.54
C TYR A 270 2.88 -6.73 -2.21
N SER A 271 3.23 -7.49 -3.24
CA SER A 271 3.83 -8.80 -3.12
C SER A 271 5.32 -8.77 -3.47
N SER A 272 5.70 -7.98 -4.48
CA SER A 272 7.09 -7.75 -4.89
C SER A 272 7.23 -6.46 -5.68
N GLU A 273 8.46 -6.07 -5.99
CA GLU A 273 8.80 -4.85 -6.75
C GLU A 273 8.14 -4.79 -8.15
N THR A 274 7.79 -5.92 -8.72
CA THR A 274 7.10 -6.03 -10.02
C THR A 274 5.68 -6.56 -9.92
N LYS A 275 5.28 -7.10 -8.77
CA LYS A 275 3.94 -7.66 -8.54
C LYS A 275 3.22 -6.90 -7.44
N PHE A 276 2.49 -5.86 -7.84
CA PHE A 276 1.69 -5.01 -6.96
C PHE A 276 0.50 -4.40 -7.69
N ALA A 277 -0.50 -3.99 -6.94
CA ALA A 277 -1.66 -3.27 -7.44
C ALA A 277 -1.87 -1.97 -6.66
N ILE A 278 -2.48 -0.97 -7.29
CA ILE A 278 -2.81 0.30 -6.65
C ILE A 278 -4.30 0.55 -6.77
N ILE A 279 -4.94 0.80 -5.63
CA ILE A 279 -6.39 0.96 -5.52
C ILE A 279 -6.70 2.34 -4.94
N GLY A 280 -7.58 3.08 -5.59
CA GLY A 280 -8.09 4.35 -5.09
C GLY A 280 -9.10 4.16 -3.96
N PHE A 281 -9.18 5.13 -3.04
CA PHE A 281 -10.16 5.08 -1.95
C PHE A 281 -11.62 5.15 -2.41
N ASP A 282 -11.87 5.61 -3.62
CA ASP A 282 -13.20 5.61 -4.27
C ASP A 282 -13.69 4.21 -4.63
N GLU A 283 -12.80 3.24 -4.81
CA GLU A 283 -13.14 1.85 -5.08
C GLU A 283 -13.08 0.97 -3.81
N LEU A 284 -12.44 1.45 -2.74
CA LEU A 284 -12.29 0.72 -1.50
C LEU A 284 -13.58 0.71 -0.69
N LYS A 285 -14.10 -0.48 -0.43
CA LYS A 285 -15.14 -0.73 0.58
C LYS A 285 -14.46 -1.12 1.88
N PHE A 286 -14.48 -0.20 2.82
CA PHE A 286 -13.95 -0.41 4.17
C PHE A 286 -15.12 -0.62 5.13
N TYR A 287 -15.05 -1.63 5.98
CA TYR A 287 -15.98 -1.78 7.09
C TYR A 287 -15.26 -2.13 8.38
N GLN A 288 -15.81 -1.66 9.48
CA GLN A 288 -15.43 -2.02 10.83
C GLN A 288 -16.64 -2.57 11.57
N SER A 289 -16.44 -3.68 12.29
CA SER A 289 -17.48 -4.31 13.09
C SER A 289 -16.87 -5.06 14.28
N PHE A 290 -17.64 -5.93 14.91
CA PHE A 290 -17.13 -6.85 15.91
C PHE A 290 -17.69 -8.26 15.69
N SER A 291 -16.94 -9.26 16.15
CA SER A 291 -17.42 -10.63 16.23
C SER A 291 -17.57 -11.09 17.68
N ARG A 292 -18.66 -11.83 17.94
CA ARG A 292 -18.81 -12.62 19.16
C ARG A 292 -18.13 -13.96 18.91
N PHE A 293 -17.00 -14.18 19.58
CA PHE A 293 -16.18 -15.36 19.33
C PHE A 293 -16.16 -16.26 20.57
N VAL A 294 -16.40 -17.56 20.37
CA VAL A 294 -16.30 -18.57 21.43
C VAL A 294 -14.85 -19.00 21.53
N GLU A 295 -14.11 -18.50 22.54
CA GLU A 295 -12.66 -18.71 22.65
C GLU A 295 -12.38 -19.98 23.46
N THR A 296 -11.90 -21.01 22.78
CA THR A 296 -11.48 -22.27 23.38
C THR A 296 -10.02 -22.29 23.79
N GLY A 297 -9.25 -21.32 23.33
CA GLY A 297 -7.85 -21.12 23.69
C GLY A 297 -7.67 -20.12 24.83
N THR A 298 -6.47 -19.55 24.90
CA THR A 298 -6.16 -18.50 25.87
C THR A 298 -6.75 -17.17 25.41
N VAL A 299 -7.62 -16.58 26.23
CA VAL A 299 -8.16 -15.24 25.97
C VAL A 299 -7.04 -14.22 26.02
N PRO A 300 -6.82 -13.39 24.96
CA PRO A 300 -5.86 -12.30 25.00
C PRO A 300 -6.16 -11.31 26.13
N ARG A 301 -5.11 -10.70 26.70
CA ARG A 301 -5.23 -9.89 27.93
C ARG A 301 -6.07 -8.63 27.76
N ASP A 302 -6.11 -8.10 26.55
CA ASP A 302 -6.83 -6.87 26.16
C ASP A 302 -8.24 -7.15 25.61
N THR A 303 -8.69 -8.40 25.66
CA THR A 303 -9.97 -8.83 25.10
C THR A 303 -11.07 -8.81 26.16
N LYS A 304 -12.20 -8.26 25.80
CA LYS A 304 -13.39 -8.22 26.66
C LYS A 304 -14.19 -9.51 26.59
N VAL A 305 -14.32 -10.18 27.71
CA VAL A 305 -15.27 -11.30 27.87
C VAL A 305 -16.66 -10.71 28.05
N ILE A 306 -17.56 -11.00 27.12
CA ILE A 306 -18.93 -10.45 27.10
C ILE A 306 -19.98 -11.45 27.55
N ASP A 307 -19.66 -12.76 27.54
CA ASP A 307 -20.58 -13.84 27.91
C ASP A 307 -19.80 -15.11 28.23
N ARG A 308 -20.49 -16.16 28.65
CA ARG A 308 -19.97 -17.52 28.81
C ARG A 308 -20.95 -18.52 28.21
N THR A 309 -20.43 -19.56 27.58
CA THR A 309 -21.22 -20.69 27.05
C THR A 309 -20.61 -22.01 27.49
N TRP A 310 -21.29 -23.10 27.25
CA TRP A 310 -20.76 -24.42 27.54
C TRP A 310 -20.02 -25.00 26.32
N PHE A 311 -18.99 -25.78 26.55
CA PHE A 311 -18.24 -26.46 25.50
C PHE A 311 -19.13 -27.36 24.64
N LYS A 312 -20.07 -28.08 25.31
CA LYS A 312 -21.14 -28.84 24.65
C LYS A 312 -22.50 -28.34 25.09
N VAL A 313 -23.33 -27.98 24.11
CA VAL A 313 -24.65 -27.40 24.34
C VAL A 313 -25.76 -28.24 23.71
N ASN A 314 -26.92 -28.23 24.33
CA ASN A 314 -28.17 -28.67 23.74
C ASN A 314 -28.69 -27.62 22.75
N LYS A 315 -29.69 -27.95 21.95
CA LYS A 315 -30.30 -27.05 20.97
C LYS A 315 -30.82 -25.72 21.57
N ASN A 316 -31.17 -25.71 22.84
CA ASN A 316 -31.63 -24.53 23.57
C ASN A 316 -30.52 -23.78 24.33
N GLY A 317 -29.23 -24.10 24.06
CA GLY A 317 -28.07 -23.46 24.70
C GLY A 317 -27.76 -23.98 26.12
N SER A 318 -28.57 -24.87 26.71
CA SER A 318 -28.27 -25.43 28.00
C SER A 318 -27.13 -26.47 27.95
N PRO A 319 -26.40 -26.72 29.06
CA PRO A 319 -25.30 -27.69 29.06
C PRO A 319 -25.79 -29.10 28.71
N ASP A 320 -25.07 -29.76 27.81
CA ASP A 320 -25.35 -31.16 27.48
C ASP A 320 -24.84 -32.08 28.63
N LYS A 321 -25.74 -32.57 29.45
CA LYS A 321 -25.45 -33.41 30.63
C LYS A 321 -24.85 -34.77 30.29
N ARG A 322 -24.85 -35.19 29.03
CA ARG A 322 -24.21 -36.43 28.59
C ARG A 322 -22.69 -36.37 28.62
N PHE A 323 -22.15 -35.15 28.60
CA PHE A 323 -20.72 -34.89 28.72
C PHE A 323 -20.38 -34.55 30.17
N LYS A 324 -19.81 -35.51 30.92
CA LYS A 324 -19.49 -35.35 32.34
C LYS A 324 -18.50 -34.25 32.63
N ASP A 325 -17.52 -34.02 31.70
CA ASP A 325 -16.46 -33.02 31.82
C ASP A 325 -16.80 -31.73 31.04
N ASN A 326 -18.09 -31.41 30.91
CA ASN A 326 -18.53 -30.22 30.22
C ASN A 326 -18.21 -28.98 31.06
N TYR A 327 -17.50 -28.02 30.49
CA TYR A 327 -17.05 -26.78 31.16
C TYR A 327 -17.52 -25.55 30.43
N GLN A 328 -17.50 -24.41 31.13
CA GLN A 328 -17.83 -23.13 30.53
C GLN A 328 -16.62 -22.55 29.80
N ILE A 329 -16.86 -22.02 28.60
CA ILE A 329 -15.91 -21.30 27.78
C ILE A 329 -16.33 -19.84 27.60
N PRO A 330 -15.39 -18.91 27.59
CA PRO A 330 -15.69 -17.48 27.40
C PRO A 330 -16.19 -17.19 25.99
N VAL A 331 -17.14 -16.27 25.88
CA VAL A 331 -17.51 -15.60 24.65
C VAL A 331 -16.91 -14.22 24.71
N VAL A 332 -16.07 -13.90 23.74
CA VAL A 332 -15.29 -12.67 23.70
C VAL A 332 -15.76 -11.77 22.57
N LYS A 333 -15.44 -10.47 22.70
CA LYS A 333 -15.71 -9.47 21.70
C LYS A 333 -14.40 -9.12 20.99
N TYR A 334 -14.23 -9.56 19.75
CA TYR A 334 -13.10 -9.18 18.89
C TYR A 334 -13.50 -8.10 17.92
N GLY A 335 -12.59 -7.16 17.63
CA GLY A 335 -12.76 -6.21 16.56
C GLY A 335 -12.53 -6.86 15.20
N VAL A 336 -13.22 -6.37 14.18
CA VAL A 336 -13.10 -6.84 12.80
C VAL A 336 -12.96 -5.65 11.86
N ILE A 337 -11.99 -5.73 10.95
CA ILE A 337 -11.81 -4.80 9.83
C ILE A 337 -11.84 -5.61 8.54
N GLY A 338 -12.66 -5.18 7.59
CA GLY A 338 -12.68 -5.72 6.24
C GLY A 338 -12.36 -4.68 5.19
N LEU A 339 -11.62 -5.12 4.18
CA LEU A 339 -11.20 -4.34 3.03
C LEU A 339 -11.62 -5.11 1.78
N SER A 340 -12.45 -4.51 0.94
CA SER A 340 -12.87 -5.16 -0.30
C SER A 340 -13.04 -4.18 -1.44
N THR A 341 -12.98 -4.68 -2.68
CA THR A 341 -13.29 -3.93 -3.91
C THR A 341 -14.09 -4.81 -4.86
N GLU A 342 -14.77 -4.21 -5.82
CA GLU A 342 -15.44 -4.96 -6.89
C GLU A 342 -14.44 -5.64 -7.85
N THR A 343 -13.20 -5.16 -7.85
CA THR A 343 -12.11 -5.69 -8.69
C THR A 343 -11.40 -6.89 -8.08
N GLY A 344 -11.71 -7.30 -6.84
CA GLY A 344 -11.22 -8.55 -6.27
C GLY A 344 -10.32 -8.46 -5.03
N LEU A 345 -10.13 -7.27 -4.42
CA LEU A 345 -9.61 -7.20 -3.06
C LEU A 345 -10.65 -7.78 -2.10
N ASN A 346 -10.27 -8.71 -1.25
CA ASN A 346 -11.14 -9.26 -0.21
C ASN A 346 -10.28 -9.75 0.96
N GLU A 347 -10.13 -8.91 2.00
CA GLU A 347 -9.29 -9.20 3.16
C GLU A 347 -10.03 -8.85 4.44
N VAL A 348 -9.94 -9.72 5.43
CA VAL A 348 -10.58 -9.56 6.73
C VAL A 348 -9.58 -9.79 7.85
N PHE A 349 -9.48 -8.83 8.75
CA PHE A 349 -8.59 -8.88 9.90
C PHE A 349 -9.39 -8.84 11.20
N GLN A 350 -8.94 -9.61 12.19
CA GLN A 350 -9.53 -9.66 13.52
C GLN A 350 -8.52 -9.21 14.58
N PHE A 351 -9.00 -8.47 15.58
CA PHE A 351 -8.19 -7.86 16.62
C PHE A 351 -8.71 -8.25 18.00
N SER A 352 -7.79 -8.53 18.92
CA SER A 352 -8.14 -8.84 20.30
C SER A 352 -8.75 -7.65 21.05
N ASN A 353 -8.36 -6.43 20.70
CA ASN A 353 -8.88 -5.20 21.28
C ASN A 353 -9.95 -4.57 20.37
N TYR A 354 -11.21 -4.68 20.78
CA TYR A 354 -12.32 -4.10 20.02
C TYR A 354 -12.32 -2.58 20.05
N GLU A 355 -12.03 -1.98 21.19
CA GLU A 355 -12.07 -0.52 21.37
C GLU A 355 -11.08 0.18 20.44
N TYR A 356 -9.86 -0.33 20.30
CA TYR A 356 -8.88 0.20 19.35
C TYR A 356 -9.32 0.01 17.89
N THR A 357 -9.98 -1.12 17.60
CA THR A 357 -10.54 -1.38 16.26
C THR A 357 -11.65 -0.40 15.91
N GLU A 358 -12.53 -0.11 16.86
CA GLU A 358 -13.63 0.85 16.70
C GLU A 358 -13.11 2.26 16.48
N GLU A 359 -12.13 2.70 17.27
CA GLU A 359 -11.54 4.02 17.16
C GLU A 359 -10.83 4.22 15.80
N PHE A 360 -10.05 3.23 15.38
CA PHE A 360 -9.43 3.25 14.05
C PHE A 360 -10.49 3.26 12.94
N GLY A 361 -11.52 2.41 13.04
CA GLY A 361 -12.59 2.33 12.06
C GLY A 361 -13.31 3.67 11.88
N ILE A 362 -13.64 4.35 12.97
CA ILE A 362 -14.27 5.69 12.93
C ILE A 362 -13.32 6.69 12.26
N ALA A 363 -12.05 6.72 12.69
CA ALA A 363 -11.08 7.67 12.14
C ALA A 363 -10.85 7.45 10.64
N PHE A 364 -10.75 6.19 10.21
CA PHE A 364 -10.54 5.85 8.81
C PHE A 364 -11.76 6.18 7.93
N ASN A 365 -12.97 5.84 8.38
CA ASN A 365 -14.20 6.18 7.66
C ASN A 365 -14.38 7.69 7.50
N ASP A 366 -14.17 8.46 8.58
CA ASP A 366 -14.22 9.93 8.54
C ASP A 366 -13.24 10.51 7.52
N TYR A 367 -12.04 9.92 7.45
CA TYR A 367 -11.01 10.32 6.51
C TYR A 367 -11.37 9.93 5.06
N GLN A 368 -11.78 8.68 4.84
CA GLN A 368 -12.15 8.17 3.51
C GLN A 368 -13.28 8.98 2.88
N VAL A 369 -14.32 9.34 3.65
CA VAL A 369 -15.44 10.15 3.17
C VAL A 369 -14.97 11.50 2.64
N ILE A 370 -14.03 12.16 3.31
CA ILE A 370 -13.50 13.46 2.84
C ILE A 370 -12.68 13.30 1.59
N ILE A 371 -11.76 12.32 1.55
CA ILE A 371 -10.91 12.08 0.37
C ILE A 371 -11.77 11.71 -0.85
N THR A 372 -12.80 10.91 -0.67
CA THR A 372 -13.72 10.52 -1.76
C THR A 372 -14.53 11.71 -2.26
N LYS A 373 -15.02 12.57 -1.37
CA LYS A 373 -15.74 13.81 -1.76
C LYS A 373 -14.85 14.78 -2.54
N LEU A 374 -13.59 14.95 -2.14
CA LEU A 374 -12.65 15.82 -2.86
C LEU A 374 -12.31 15.33 -4.27
N LYS A 375 -12.43 14.03 -4.53
CA LYS A 375 -12.27 13.47 -5.88
C LYS A 375 -13.48 13.71 -6.79
N GLN A 376 -14.66 13.93 -6.22
CA GLN A 376 -15.91 14.17 -6.95
C GLN A 376 -16.11 15.64 -7.32
N LEU A 377 -15.43 16.56 -6.63
CA LEU A 377 -15.40 17.99 -6.91
C LEU A 377 -14.35 18.33 -7.98
#